data_2ba771391198b7c25746a93f03b0329d
#
_entry.id   2ba771391198b7c25746a93f03b0329d
#
_cell.length_a   1.000
_cell.length_b   1.000
_cell.length_c   1.000
_cell.angle_alpha   90.00
_cell.angle_beta   90.00
_cell.angle_gamma   90.00
#
_symmetry.space_group_name_H-M   'P 1'
#
loop_
_entity.id
_entity.type
_entity.pdbx_description
1 polymer ?
#
loop_
_entity_poly.entity_id
_entity_poly.type
_entity_poly.pdbx_seq_one_letter_code
_entity_poly.pdbx_strand_id
1 'polypeptide(L)'
;MALDPRNRASALHASAADQVGLDQGLRSYMLRVYNYMGTGLALTGAVAFMVANTPALLEIFYARTAYGVEPTILGYAAMLSPIAFVLVLSFGLNRMSAPTAQLVFWAFAGVMGLSMSHIFLTYTGTSIARVFFITSGMFLAMSLYGYTTKRDLSGMGSFLMMGLIGIIIASIVNIFIGSSMMQFIISVAGVLVFVGLTAYDTQGIKATYSAHDDGSTAQKKAIHGALRLYLDFINLFMMLLHLFGKRE
;
A
#
# COMPACT_ATOMS: atom_id res chain seq x y z
N MET A 1 -22.28 -23.63 -45.92
CA MET A 1 -22.90 -24.31 -44.77
C MET A 1 -23.30 -23.26 -43.76
N ALA A 2 -24.57 -22.80 -43.78
CA ALA A 2 -25.05 -21.73 -42.89
C ALA A 2 -25.26 -22.34 -41.50
N LEU A 3 -24.62 -21.78 -40.47
CA LEU A 3 -24.81 -22.18 -39.08
C LEU A 3 -26.26 -21.89 -38.67
N ASP A 4 -26.93 -22.89 -38.09
CA ASP A 4 -28.30 -22.83 -37.60
C ASP A 4 -28.45 -21.59 -36.66
N PRO A 5 -29.48 -20.72 -36.88
CA PRO A 5 -29.72 -19.54 -36.03
C PRO A 5 -29.83 -19.88 -34.51
N ARG A 6 -30.30 -21.08 -34.16
CA ARG A 6 -30.40 -21.56 -32.78
C ARG A 6 -29.02 -21.79 -32.16
N ASN A 7 -28.04 -22.29 -32.92
CA ASN A 7 -26.67 -22.49 -32.45
C ASN A 7 -25.93 -21.17 -32.28
N ARG A 8 -26.26 -20.13 -33.06
CA ARG A 8 -25.73 -18.77 -32.88
C ARG A 8 -26.27 -18.12 -31.62
N ALA A 9 -27.58 -18.24 -31.35
CA ALA A 9 -28.18 -17.67 -30.15
C ALA A 9 -27.63 -18.33 -28.87
N SER A 10 -27.48 -19.67 -28.85
CA SER A 10 -26.89 -20.37 -27.71
C SER A 10 -25.42 -20.03 -27.49
N ALA A 11 -24.62 -19.86 -28.55
CA ALA A 11 -23.23 -19.43 -28.44
C ALA A 11 -23.08 -17.98 -27.92
N LEU A 12 -23.99 -17.07 -28.34
CA LEU A 12 -24.02 -15.70 -27.84
C LEU A 12 -24.44 -15.65 -26.35
N HIS A 13 -25.41 -16.45 -25.94
CA HIS A 13 -25.82 -16.53 -24.54
C HIS A 13 -24.72 -17.16 -23.66
N ALA A 14 -24.02 -18.17 -24.12
CA ALA A 14 -22.89 -18.77 -23.41
C ALA A 14 -21.74 -17.75 -23.25
N SER A 15 -21.38 -17.01 -24.30
CA SER A 15 -20.34 -15.99 -24.24
C SER A 15 -20.70 -14.81 -23.32
N ALA A 16 -21.98 -14.41 -23.29
CA ALA A 16 -22.46 -13.38 -22.38
C ALA A 16 -22.45 -13.85 -20.90
N ALA A 17 -22.85 -15.09 -20.64
CA ALA A 17 -22.80 -15.67 -19.31
C ALA A 17 -21.35 -15.82 -18.79
N ASP A 18 -20.41 -16.21 -19.67
CA ASP A 18 -18.98 -16.31 -19.35
C ASP A 18 -18.39 -14.94 -19.05
N GLN A 19 -18.77 -13.90 -19.79
CA GLN A 19 -18.32 -12.51 -19.52
C GLN A 19 -18.84 -11.98 -18.19
N VAL A 20 -20.12 -12.21 -17.88
CA VAL A 20 -20.70 -11.82 -16.58
C VAL A 20 -20.00 -12.56 -15.41
N GLY A 21 -19.69 -13.82 -15.59
CA GLY A 21 -18.94 -14.60 -14.60
C GLY A 21 -17.50 -14.07 -14.38
N LEU A 22 -16.82 -13.69 -15.45
CA LEU A 22 -15.50 -13.07 -15.42
C LEU A 22 -15.54 -11.72 -14.69
N ASP A 23 -16.52 -10.86 -14.97
CA ASP A 23 -16.68 -9.57 -14.31
C ASP A 23 -16.97 -9.70 -12.82
N GLN A 24 -17.80 -10.67 -12.42
CA GLN A 24 -18.09 -10.96 -11.01
C GLN A 24 -16.86 -11.50 -10.28
N GLY A 25 -16.12 -12.40 -10.90
CA GLY A 25 -14.89 -12.96 -10.36
C GLY A 25 -13.80 -11.88 -10.17
N LEU A 26 -13.59 -11.04 -11.17
CA LEU A 26 -12.67 -9.91 -11.09
C LEU A 26 -13.05 -8.94 -9.98
N ARG A 27 -14.33 -8.59 -9.87
CA ARG A 27 -14.83 -7.73 -8.80
C ARG A 27 -14.57 -8.34 -7.42
N SER A 28 -14.86 -9.61 -7.25
CA SER A 28 -14.62 -10.34 -6.00
C SER A 28 -13.14 -10.37 -5.63
N TYR A 29 -12.27 -10.60 -6.62
CA TYR A 29 -10.82 -10.56 -6.45
C TYR A 29 -10.34 -9.16 -6.00
N MET A 30 -10.74 -8.09 -6.68
CA MET A 30 -10.37 -6.73 -6.32
C MET A 30 -10.89 -6.32 -4.94
N LEU A 31 -12.12 -6.69 -4.59
CA LEU A 31 -12.65 -6.47 -3.24
C LEU A 31 -11.80 -7.17 -2.17
N ARG A 32 -11.30 -8.38 -2.44
CA ARG A 32 -10.39 -9.08 -1.54
C ARG A 32 -9.06 -8.34 -1.37
N VAL A 33 -8.49 -7.80 -2.46
CA VAL A 33 -7.28 -6.96 -2.41
C VAL A 33 -7.50 -5.73 -1.51
N TYR A 34 -8.59 -4.98 -1.73
CA TYR A 34 -8.88 -3.79 -0.92
C TYR A 34 -9.22 -4.13 0.54
N ASN A 35 -9.87 -5.26 0.80
CA ASN A 35 -10.15 -5.71 2.16
C ASN A 35 -8.86 -6.04 2.92
N TYR A 36 -7.91 -6.76 2.31
CA TYR A 36 -6.60 -7.00 2.92
C TYR A 36 -5.87 -5.68 3.18
N MET A 37 -5.80 -4.78 2.19
CA MET A 37 -5.17 -3.48 2.32
C MET A 37 -5.80 -2.66 3.44
N GLY A 38 -7.13 -2.47 3.41
CA GLY A 38 -7.85 -1.61 4.36
C GLY A 38 -7.78 -2.13 5.80
N THR A 39 -7.93 -3.44 5.99
CA THR A 39 -7.77 -4.07 7.32
C THR A 39 -6.31 -4.03 7.78
N GLY A 40 -5.34 -4.18 6.88
CA GLY A 40 -3.92 -3.98 7.17
C GLY A 40 -3.62 -2.56 7.65
N LEU A 41 -4.13 -1.55 6.95
CA LEU A 41 -4.00 -0.14 7.37
C LEU A 41 -4.67 0.13 8.73
N ALA A 42 -5.86 -0.46 8.96
CA ALA A 42 -6.54 -0.34 10.26
C ALA A 42 -5.71 -0.96 11.40
N LEU A 43 -5.13 -2.13 11.17
CA LEU A 43 -4.22 -2.78 12.14
C LEU A 43 -2.99 -1.91 12.40
N THR A 44 -2.37 -1.38 11.35
CA THR A 44 -1.22 -0.48 11.46
C THR A 44 -1.55 0.76 12.29
N GLY A 45 -2.66 1.42 12.00
CA GLY A 45 -3.11 2.59 12.76
C GLY A 45 -3.42 2.27 14.22
N ALA A 46 -4.09 1.13 14.49
CA ALA A 46 -4.41 0.69 15.85
C ALA A 46 -3.14 0.39 16.66
N VAL A 47 -2.17 -0.34 16.08
CA VAL A 47 -0.88 -0.64 16.74
C VAL A 47 -0.09 0.63 16.99
N ALA A 48 0.03 1.51 15.99
CA ALA A 48 0.74 2.78 16.12
C ALA A 48 0.15 3.67 17.24
N PHE A 49 -1.19 3.78 17.27
CA PHE A 49 -1.91 4.51 18.31
C PHE A 49 -1.73 3.90 19.69
N MET A 50 -1.83 2.57 19.80
CA MET A 50 -1.65 1.85 21.06
C MET A 50 -0.25 2.06 21.64
N VAL A 51 0.80 1.93 20.81
CA VAL A 51 2.19 2.16 21.26
C VAL A 51 2.39 3.58 21.73
N ALA A 52 1.92 4.57 20.97
CA ALA A 52 2.10 5.97 21.30
C ALA A 52 1.37 6.41 22.58
N ASN A 53 0.23 5.77 22.92
CA ASN A 53 -0.60 6.14 24.07
C ASN A 53 -0.41 5.22 25.30
N THR A 54 0.46 4.21 25.23
CA THR A 54 0.74 3.32 26.36
C THR A 54 2.18 3.55 26.84
N PRO A 55 2.39 4.21 28.00
CA PRO A 55 3.74 4.56 28.47
C PRO A 55 4.70 3.37 28.53
N ALA A 56 4.23 2.23 29.04
CA ALA A 56 5.05 1.02 29.14
C ALA A 56 5.51 0.48 27.77
N LEU A 57 4.69 0.61 26.72
CA LEU A 57 5.08 0.24 25.34
C LEU A 57 5.97 1.30 24.71
N LEU A 58 5.67 2.58 24.99
CA LEU A 58 6.44 3.69 24.45
C LEU A 58 7.91 3.62 24.92
N GLU A 59 8.15 3.37 26.22
CA GLU A 59 9.48 3.29 26.81
C GLU A 59 10.34 2.12 26.26
N ILE A 60 9.70 1.08 25.69
CA ILE A 60 10.42 -0.02 25.02
C ILE A 60 11.07 0.49 23.72
N PHE A 61 10.34 1.32 22.95
CA PHE A 61 10.78 1.75 21.63
C PHE A 61 11.40 3.14 21.61
N TYR A 62 11.11 3.99 22.62
CA TYR A 62 11.57 5.37 22.69
C TYR A 62 12.06 5.72 24.07
N ALA A 63 13.25 6.31 24.15
CA ALA A 63 13.84 6.82 25.38
C ALA A 63 13.69 8.35 25.44
N ARG A 64 13.42 8.88 26.64
CA ARG A 64 13.47 10.32 26.87
C ARG A 64 14.91 10.71 27.19
N THR A 65 15.49 11.54 26.33
CA THR A 65 16.85 12.09 26.49
C THR A 65 16.78 13.59 26.78
N ALA A 66 17.91 14.18 27.11
CA ALA A 66 18.01 15.63 27.29
C ALA A 66 17.71 16.43 25.99
N TYR A 67 17.77 15.78 24.84
CA TYR A 67 17.52 16.36 23.52
C TYR A 67 16.12 16.07 22.96
N GLY A 68 15.29 15.32 23.70
CA GLY A 68 13.93 14.94 23.29
C GLY A 68 13.67 13.45 23.39
N VAL A 69 12.71 12.98 22.59
CA VAL A 69 12.34 11.56 22.52
C VAL A 69 13.11 10.92 21.36
N GLU A 70 13.98 9.96 21.66
CA GLU A 70 14.81 9.26 20.69
C GLU A 70 14.48 7.77 20.64
N PRO A 71 14.58 7.11 19.46
CA PRO A 71 14.36 5.68 19.36
C PRO A 71 15.43 4.91 20.15
N THR A 72 15.03 3.87 20.89
CA THR A 72 15.92 2.87 21.47
C THR A 72 16.50 1.96 20.36
N ILE A 73 17.41 1.05 20.71
CA ILE A 73 17.91 0.01 19.77
C ILE A 73 16.71 -0.80 19.21
N LEU A 74 15.73 -1.16 20.07
CA LEU A 74 14.51 -1.84 19.62
C LEU A 74 13.62 -0.93 18.77
N GLY A 75 13.60 0.37 19.06
CA GLY A 75 12.92 1.37 18.23
C GLY A 75 13.51 1.44 16.82
N TYR A 76 14.83 1.52 16.68
CA TYR A 76 15.48 1.46 15.36
C TYR A 76 15.23 0.12 14.65
N ALA A 77 15.29 -1.00 15.37
CA ALA A 77 14.95 -2.31 14.80
C ALA A 77 13.50 -2.36 14.31
N ALA A 78 12.55 -1.82 15.08
CA ALA A 78 11.14 -1.72 14.67
C ALA A 78 10.95 -0.83 13.44
N MET A 79 11.67 0.30 13.34
CA MET A 79 11.60 1.21 12.20
C MET A 79 12.14 0.60 10.90
N LEU A 80 13.14 -0.29 10.99
CA LEU A 80 13.74 -0.92 9.80
C LEU A 80 13.09 -2.25 9.44
N SER A 81 12.45 -2.92 10.39
CA SER A 81 11.87 -4.26 10.19
C SER A 81 10.81 -4.36 9.09
N PRO A 82 9.96 -3.33 8.78
CA PRO A 82 9.04 -3.42 7.65
C PRO A 82 9.73 -3.72 6.32
N ILE A 83 10.98 -3.26 6.14
CA ILE A 83 11.76 -3.52 4.91
C ILE A 83 11.99 -5.04 4.76
N ALA A 84 12.38 -5.72 5.84
CA ALA A 84 12.58 -7.17 5.83
C ALA A 84 11.29 -7.91 5.47
N PHE A 85 10.14 -7.50 6.05
CA PHE A 85 8.85 -8.11 5.73
C PHE A 85 8.42 -7.87 4.27
N VAL A 86 8.66 -6.68 3.72
CA VAL A 86 8.41 -6.39 2.30
C VAL A 86 9.26 -7.31 1.41
N LEU A 87 10.55 -7.49 1.72
CA LEU A 87 11.42 -8.40 0.96
C LEU A 87 10.94 -9.86 1.06
N VAL A 88 10.57 -10.31 2.27
CA VAL A 88 10.04 -11.67 2.50
C VAL A 88 8.75 -11.89 1.72
N LEU A 89 7.81 -10.94 1.73
CA LEU A 89 6.56 -11.04 0.96
C LEU A 89 6.80 -10.94 -0.55
N SER A 90 7.69 -10.05 -0.99
CA SER A 90 7.93 -9.84 -2.43
C SER A 90 8.64 -11.04 -3.08
N PHE A 91 9.65 -11.62 -2.42
CA PHE A 91 10.45 -12.71 -2.99
C PHE A 91 10.04 -14.10 -2.50
N GLY A 92 9.45 -14.20 -1.30
CA GLY A 92 9.08 -15.47 -0.67
C GLY A 92 7.67 -15.96 -0.96
N LEU A 93 6.78 -15.11 -1.47
CA LEU A 93 5.36 -15.39 -1.61
C LEU A 93 5.06 -16.68 -2.41
N ASN A 94 5.82 -16.92 -3.48
CA ASN A 94 5.66 -18.11 -4.33
C ASN A 94 6.01 -19.42 -3.61
N ARG A 95 6.88 -19.35 -2.59
CA ARG A 95 7.33 -20.50 -1.79
C ARG A 95 6.48 -20.73 -0.53
N MET A 96 5.61 -19.78 -0.18
CA MET A 96 4.73 -19.87 0.99
C MET A 96 3.38 -20.49 0.63
N SER A 97 2.74 -21.14 1.61
CA SER A 97 1.32 -21.44 1.51
C SER A 97 0.49 -20.15 1.63
N ALA A 98 -0.75 -20.17 1.12
CA ALA A 98 -1.62 -18.98 1.22
C ALA A 98 -1.91 -18.57 2.68
N PRO A 99 -2.16 -19.48 3.65
CA PRO A 99 -2.27 -19.12 5.07
C PRO A 99 -1.00 -18.48 5.64
N THR A 100 0.19 -19.00 5.28
CA THR A 100 1.47 -18.44 5.72
C THR A 100 1.67 -17.03 5.17
N ALA A 101 1.39 -16.80 3.88
CA ALA A 101 1.48 -15.47 3.26
C ALA A 101 0.54 -14.47 3.95
N GLN A 102 -0.67 -14.91 4.31
CA GLN A 102 -1.62 -14.11 5.06
C GLN A 102 -1.12 -13.74 6.46
N LEU A 103 -0.57 -14.70 7.20
CA LEU A 103 0.01 -14.45 8.52
C LEU A 103 1.18 -13.46 8.45
N VAL A 104 2.08 -13.63 7.47
CA VAL A 104 3.21 -12.72 7.26
C VAL A 104 2.72 -11.32 6.88
N PHE A 105 1.65 -11.19 6.10
CA PHE A 105 1.05 -9.89 5.79
C PHE A 105 0.48 -9.19 7.05
N TRP A 106 -0.20 -9.93 7.94
CA TRP A 106 -0.69 -9.35 9.20
C TRP A 106 0.45 -8.98 10.15
N ALA A 107 1.48 -9.81 10.23
CA ALA A 107 2.69 -9.50 11.00
C ALA A 107 3.38 -8.23 10.45
N PHE A 108 3.49 -8.12 9.12
CA PHE A 108 3.97 -6.90 8.45
C PHE A 108 3.15 -5.67 8.84
N ALA A 109 1.82 -5.73 8.78
CA ALA A 109 0.95 -4.61 9.14
C ALA A 109 1.11 -4.19 10.61
N GLY A 110 1.26 -5.16 11.52
CA GLY A 110 1.55 -4.90 12.93
C GLY A 110 2.91 -4.22 13.14
N VAL A 111 3.95 -4.75 12.52
CA VAL A 111 5.31 -4.20 12.59
C VAL A 111 5.40 -2.81 11.95
N MET A 112 4.68 -2.57 10.86
CA MET A 112 4.54 -1.25 10.27
C MET A 112 3.90 -0.27 11.27
N GLY A 113 2.91 -0.71 12.05
CA GLY A 113 2.32 0.08 13.14
C GLY A 113 3.34 0.45 14.23
N LEU A 114 4.20 -0.48 14.64
CA LEU A 114 5.31 -0.19 15.55
C LEU A 114 6.24 0.87 14.97
N SER A 115 6.65 0.68 13.71
CA SER A 115 7.50 1.62 12.98
C SER A 115 6.89 3.02 12.89
N MET A 116 5.58 3.13 12.66
CA MET A 116 4.88 4.40 12.47
C MET A 116 4.41 5.06 13.77
N SER A 117 4.62 4.46 14.94
CA SER A 117 4.18 5.03 16.21
C SER A 117 4.78 6.42 16.51
N HIS A 118 5.99 6.71 15.99
CA HIS A 118 6.63 8.03 16.12
C HIS A 118 5.81 9.17 15.52
N ILE A 119 4.91 8.89 14.58
CA ILE A 119 4.06 9.91 13.95
C ILE A 119 3.17 10.58 14.99
N PHE A 120 2.64 9.81 15.96
CA PHE A 120 1.82 10.32 17.07
C PHE A 120 2.61 11.10 18.12
N LEU A 121 3.95 11.01 18.08
CA LEU A 121 4.86 11.80 18.92
C LEU A 121 5.31 13.09 18.23
N THR A 122 5.12 13.19 16.93
CA THR A 122 5.64 14.28 16.11
C THR A 122 4.53 15.21 15.62
N TYR A 123 3.34 14.66 15.36
CA TYR A 123 2.23 15.39 14.74
C TYR A 123 0.97 15.33 15.60
N THR A 124 0.20 16.41 15.60
CA THR A 124 -1.07 16.45 16.32
C THR A 124 -2.05 15.41 15.78
N GLY A 125 -2.81 14.76 16.64
CA GLY A 125 -3.79 13.72 16.25
C GLY A 125 -4.83 14.24 15.24
N THR A 126 -5.27 15.50 15.37
CA THR A 126 -6.18 16.15 14.41
C THR A 126 -5.55 16.28 13.03
N SER A 127 -4.26 16.56 12.97
CA SER A 127 -3.52 16.66 11.71
C SER A 127 -3.35 15.30 11.03
N ILE A 128 -3.01 14.27 11.82
CA ILE A 128 -2.92 12.89 11.34
C ILE A 128 -4.24 12.46 10.72
N ALA A 129 -5.36 12.66 11.43
CA ALA A 129 -6.69 12.30 10.93
C ALA A 129 -7.05 13.06 9.65
N ARG A 130 -6.82 14.39 9.61
CA ARG A 130 -7.08 15.21 8.41
C ARG A 130 -6.30 14.70 7.20
N VAL A 131 -5.00 14.48 7.35
CA VAL A 131 -4.13 14.01 6.26
C VAL A 131 -4.53 12.60 5.84
N PHE A 132 -4.91 11.72 6.78
CA PHE A 132 -5.41 10.38 6.46
C PHE A 132 -6.64 10.42 5.54
N PHE A 133 -7.62 11.30 5.83
CA PHE A 133 -8.81 11.42 4.96
C PHE A 133 -8.48 12.03 3.60
N ILE A 134 -7.57 13.00 3.53
CA ILE A 134 -7.09 13.56 2.25
C ILE A 134 -6.41 12.46 1.44
N THR A 135 -5.50 11.70 2.05
CA THR A 135 -4.82 10.57 1.41
C THR A 135 -5.82 9.54 0.90
N SER A 136 -6.81 9.18 1.73
CA SER A 136 -7.85 8.22 1.36
C SER A 136 -8.65 8.69 0.14
N GLY A 137 -9.04 9.96 0.10
CA GLY A 137 -9.75 10.53 -1.06
C GLY A 137 -8.91 10.50 -2.34
N MET A 138 -7.65 10.93 -2.27
CA MET A 138 -6.73 10.89 -3.41
C MET A 138 -6.46 9.46 -3.89
N PHE A 139 -6.19 8.55 -2.95
CA PHE A 139 -5.95 7.14 -3.23
C PHE A 139 -7.16 6.49 -3.91
N LEU A 140 -8.36 6.66 -3.37
CA LEU A 140 -9.58 6.09 -3.94
C LEU A 140 -9.87 6.64 -5.34
N ALA A 141 -9.67 7.94 -5.57
CA ALA A 141 -9.85 8.55 -6.88
C ALA A 141 -8.89 7.96 -7.93
N MET A 142 -7.60 7.84 -7.58
CA MET A 142 -6.59 7.30 -8.50
C MET A 142 -6.70 5.79 -8.68
N SER A 143 -7.07 5.07 -7.64
CA SER A 143 -7.35 3.64 -7.72
C SER A 143 -8.58 3.36 -8.60
N LEU A 144 -9.65 4.15 -8.48
CA LEU A 144 -10.82 4.07 -9.36
C LEU A 144 -10.44 4.38 -10.82
N TYR A 145 -9.60 5.40 -11.04
CA TYR A 145 -9.08 5.70 -12.38
C TYR A 145 -8.29 4.53 -12.95
N GLY A 146 -7.33 3.94 -12.19
CA GLY A 146 -6.56 2.78 -12.61
C GLY A 146 -7.43 1.54 -12.91
N TYR A 147 -8.50 1.34 -12.14
CA TYR A 147 -9.44 0.24 -12.35
C TYR A 147 -10.30 0.41 -13.61
N THR A 148 -10.75 1.64 -13.90
CA THR A 148 -11.74 1.92 -14.97
C THR A 148 -11.13 2.36 -16.29
N THR A 149 -9.91 2.93 -16.28
CA THR A 149 -9.27 3.45 -17.50
C THR A 149 -9.04 2.35 -18.53
N LYS A 150 -9.28 2.71 -19.81
CA LYS A 150 -8.97 1.87 -20.97
C LYS A 150 -7.57 2.14 -21.53
N ARG A 151 -6.92 3.22 -21.06
CA ARG A 151 -5.53 3.55 -21.47
C ARG A 151 -4.58 2.59 -20.78
N ASP A 152 -3.62 2.06 -21.53
CA ASP A 152 -2.51 1.28 -20.97
C ASP A 152 -1.56 2.21 -20.20
N LEU A 153 -1.42 1.95 -18.90
CA LEU A 153 -0.54 2.72 -18.02
C LEU A 153 0.87 2.11 -17.93
N SER A 154 1.15 1.00 -18.63
CA SER A 154 2.44 0.30 -18.57
C SER A 154 3.60 1.21 -18.97
N GLY A 155 3.40 2.10 -19.94
CA GLY A 155 4.40 3.08 -20.36
C GLY A 155 4.79 4.09 -19.26
N MET A 156 3.88 4.38 -18.32
CA MET A 156 4.17 5.25 -17.17
C MET A 156 4.95 4.51 -16.06
N GLY A 157 4.84 3.18 -15.99
CA GLY A 157 5.43 2.39 -14.91
C GLY A 157 6.95 2.60 -14.79
N SER A 158 7.69 2.59 -15.90
CA SER A 158 9.13 2.83 -15.90
C SER A 158 9.49 4.24 -15.41
N PHE A 159 8.73 5.25 -15.82
CA PHE A 159 8.93 6.63 -15.38
C PHE A 159 8.66 6.79 -13.87
N LEU A 160 7.57 6.21 -13.37
CA LEU A 160 7.20 6.25 -11.96
C LEU A 160 8.22 5.49 -11.10
N MET A 161 8.74 4.35 -11.58
CA MET A 161 9.80 3.60 -10.90
C MET A 161 11.13 4.39 -10.84
N MET A 162 11.51 5.09 -11.90
CA MET A 162 12.67 6.00 -11.87
C MET A 162 12.44 7.13 -10.86
N GLY A 163 11.24 7.71 -10.83
CA GLY A 163 10.84 8.72 -9.85
C GLY A 163 10.94 8.20 -8.42
N LEU A 164 10.45 7.00 -8.16
CA LEU A 164 10.53 6.34 -6.85
C LEU A 164 11.98 6.15 -6.40
N ILE A 165 12.84 5.62 -7.29
CA ILE A 165 14.28 5.44 -7.00
C ILE A 165 14.92 6.80 -6.71
N GLY A 166 14.60 7.83 -7.51
CA GLY A 166 15.08 9.20 -7.29
C GLY A 166 14.69 9.76 -5.93
N ILE A 167 13.43 9.55 -5.51
CA ILE A 167 12.93 9.96 -4.18
C ILE A 167 13.67 9.23 -3.06
N ILE A 168 13.89 7.93 -3.20
CA ILE A 168 14.64 7.13 -2.21
C ILE A 168 16.07 7.67 -2.07
N ILE A 169 16.77 7.88 -3.18
CA ILE A 169 18.15 8.41 -3.17
C ILE A 169 18.16 9.81 -2.55
N ALA A 170 17.26 10.71 -2.96
CA ALA A 170 17.17 12.06 -2.43
C ALA A 170 16.85 12.05 -0.93
N SER A 171 15.99 11.13 -0.46
CA SER A 171 15.67 10.99 0.97
C SER A 171 16.88 10.53 1.77
N ILE A 172 17.65 9.55 1.26
CA ILE A 172 18.90 9.10 1.91
C ILE A 172 19.91 10.25 1.99
N VAL A 173 20.12 10.97 0.90
CA VAL A 173 21.02 12.14 0.87
C VAL A 173 20.53 13.20 1.85
N ASN A 174 19.23 13.45 1.94
CA ASN A 174 18.68 14.46 2.85
C ASN A 174 18.82 14.10 4.34
N ILE A 175 18.96 12.83 4.70
CA ILE A 175 19.28 12.41 6.08
C ILE A 175 20.61 13.05 6.54
N PHE A 176 21.59 13.16 5.64
CA PHE A 176 22.90 13.74 5.95
C PHE A 176 22.93 15.26 5.82
N ILE A 177 22.14 15.83 4.91
CA ILE A 177 22.11 17.29 4.66
C ILE A 177 21.17 17.99 5.65
N GLY A 178 20.05 17.37 6.02
CA GLY A 178 19.04 17.95 6.92
C GLY A 178 18.30 19.16 6.34
N SER A 179 18.22 19.29 4.99
CA SER A 179 17.60 20.43 4.34
C SER A 179 16.08 20.35 4.33
N SER A 180 15.42 21.34 4.94
CA SER A 180 13.95 21.46 4.93
C SER A 180 13.39 21.71 3.52
N MET A 181 14.11 22.47 2.69
CA MET A 181 13.73 22.70 1.29
C MET A 181 13.80 21.39 0.49
N MET A 182 14.85 20.60 0.66
CA MET A 182 14.96 19.29 0.01
C MET A 182 13.85 18.36 0.48
N GLN A 183 13.54 18.33 1.78
CA GLN A 183 12.41 17.55 2.32
C GLN A 183 11.08 17.96 1.68
N PHE A 184 10.84 19.25 1.49
CA PHE A 184 9.63 19.75 0.82
C PHE A 184 9.57 19.27 -0.64
N ILE A 185 10.66 19.40 -1.40
CA ILE A 185 10.74 18.96 -2.81
C ILE A 185 10.51 17.44 -2.91
N ILE A 186 11.16 16.65 -2.06
CA ILE A 186 10.97 15.19 -1.99
C ILE A 186 9.50 14.86 -1.73
N SER A 187 8.86 15.57 -0.80
CA SER A 187 7.47 15.30 -0.45
C SER A 187 6.51 15.65 -1.59
N VAL A 188 6.70 16.78 -2.28
CA VAL A 188 5.89 17.14 -3.45
C VAL A 188 6.08 16.13 -4.59
N ALA A 189 7.33 15.80 -4.92
CA ALA A 189 7.64 14.78 -5.95
C ALA A 189 7.06 13.41 -5.56
N GLY A 190 7.16 13.03 -4.28
CA GLY A 190 6.61 11.80 -3.73
C GLY A 190 5.11 11.70 -3.90
N VAL A 191 4.37 12.76 -3.59
CA VAL A 191 2.91 12.79 -3.82
C VAL A 191 2.58 12.49 -5.29
N LEU A 192 3.25 13.14 -6.23
CA LEU A 192 3.01 12.94 -7.67
C LEU A 192 3.32 11.50 -8.11
N VAL A 193 4.45 10.95 -7.64
CA VAL A 193 4.86 9.59 -7.96
C VAL A 193 3.90 8.56 -7.36
N PHE A 194 3.54 8.66 -6.07
CA PHE A 194 2.66 7.67 -5.44
C PHE A 194 1.21 7.77 -5.90
N VAL A 195 0.73 8.95 -6.28
CA VAL A 195 -0.56 9.13 -6.96
C VAL A 195 -0.56 8.38 -8.31
N GLY A 196 0.51 8.52 -9.09
CA GLY A 196 0.68 7.77 -10.34
C GLY A 196 0.81 6.27 -10.13
N LEU A 197 1.63 5.84 -9.15
CA LEU A 197 1.80 4.43 -8.79
C LEU A 197 0.49 3.79 -8.35
N THR A 198 -0.35 4.47 -7.57
CA THR A 198 -1.67 3.96 -7.17
C THR A 198 -2.53 3.57 -8.38
N ALA A 199 -2.57 4.40 -9.42
CA ALA A 199 -3.32 4.07 -10.64
C ALA A 199 -2.67 2.93 -11.43
N TYR A 200 -1.35 2.99 -11.61
CA TYR A 200 -0.57 1.97 -12.32
C TYR A 200 -0.67 0.61 -11.62
N ASP A 201 -0.51 0.57 -10.32
CA ASP A 201 -0.57 -0.66 -9.53
C ASP A 201 -1.98 -1.25 -9.50
N THR A 202 -3.01 -0.41 -9.39
CA THR A 202 -4.40 -0.88 -9.48
C THR A 202 -4.68 -1.53 -10.84
N GLN A 203 -4.24 -0.92 -11.94
CA GLN A 203 -4.38 -1.51 -13.27
C GLN A 203 -3.59 -2.81 -13.40
N GLY A 204 -2.35 -2.85 -12.91
CA GLY A 204 -1.51 -4.04 -12.90
C GLY A 204 -2.12 -5.20 -12.10
N ILE A 205 -2.66 -4.92 -10.90
CA ILE A 205 -3.35 -5.91 -10.06
C ILE A 205 -4.59 -6.47 -10.77
N LYS A 206 -5.40 -5.60 -11.38
CA LYS A 206 -6.54 -6.02 -12.19
C LYS A 206 -6.11 -6.96 -13.32
N ALA A 207 -5.00 -6.67 -14.00
CA ALA A 207 -4.49 -7.48 -15.10
C ALA A 207 -3.92 -8.84 -14.66
N THR A 208 -3.58 -9.03 -13.37
CA THR A 208 -3.11 -10.33 -12.86
C THR A 208 -4.24 -11.31 -12.53
N TYR A 209 -5.49 -10.86 -12.53
CA TYR A 209 -6.64 -11.74 -12.31
C TYR A 209 -6.77 -12.80 -13.40
N SER A 210 -7.01 -14.04 -13.00
CA SER A 210 -7.37 -15.15 -13.88
C SER A 210 -8.50 -15.96 -13.26
N ALA A 211 -9.54 -16.24 -14.05
CA ALA A 211 -10.63 -17.11 -13.62
C ALA A 211 -10.21 -18.59 -13.42
N HIS A 212 -9.05 -18.97 -13.95
CA HIS A 212 -8.48 -20.32 -13.85
C HIS A 212 -7.57 -20.49 -12.62
N ASP A 213 -7.33 -19.43 -11.84
CA ASP A 213 -6.54 -19.54 -10.62
C ASP A 213 -7.26 -20.41 -9.59
N ASP A 214 -6.53 -21.34 -9.00
CA ASP A 214 -7.00 -22.05 -7.82
C ASP A 214 -7.12 -21.08 -6.61
N GLY A 215 -7.89 -21.47 -5.60
CA GLY A 215 -8.14 -20.61 -4.44
C GLY A 215 -6.87 -20.14 -3.73
N SER A 216 -5.83 -20.98 -3.67
CA SER A 216 -4.52 -20.64 -3.08
C SER A 216 -3.78 -19.58 -3.90
N THR A 217 -3.71 -19.76 -5.21
CA THR A 217 -3.07 -18.82 -6.14
C THR A 217 -3.79 -17.48 -6.14
N ALA A 218 -5.13 -17.49 -6.24
CA ALA A 218 -5.94 -16.26 -6.17
C ALA A 218 -5.74 -15.50 -4.85
N GLN A 219 -5.63 -16.20 -3.72
CA GLN A 219 -5.38 -15.59 -2.42
C GLN A 219 -3.98 -14.98 -2.34
N LYS A 220 -2.94 -15.68 -2.80
CA LYS A 220 -1.56 -15.15 -2.82
C LYS A 220 -1.44 -13.92 -3.72
N LYS A 221 -2.06 -13.94 -4.91
CA LYS A 221 -2.13 -12.76 -5.80
C LYS A 221 -2.84 -11.58 -5.12
N ALA A 222 -3.95 -11.83 -4.39
CA ALA A 222 -4.66 -10.79 -3.66
C ALA A 222 -3.81 -10.19 -2.53
N ILE A 223 -3.07 -11.00 -1.78
CA ILE A 223 -2.15 -10.52 -0.73
C ILE A 223 -1.02 -9.69 -1.34
N HIS A 224 -0.44 -10.12 -2.46
CA HIS A 224 0.60 -9.36 -3.16
C HIS A 224 0.07 -8.01 -3.67
N GLY A 225 -1.12 -8.01 -4.29
CA GLY A 225 -1.79 -6.78 -4.72
C GLY A 225 -2.09 -5.85 -3.55
N ALA A 226 -2.57 -6.41 -2.43
CA ALA A 226 -2.83 -5.64 -1.22
C ALA A 226 -1.56 -5.01 -0.64
N LEU A 227 -0.43 -5.72 -0.64
CA LEU A 227 0.86 -5.19 -0.20
C LEU A 227 1.30 -3.99 -1.06
N ARG A 228 1.17 -4.08 -2.39
CA ARG A 228 1.52 -2.97 -3.31
C ARG A 228 0.69 -1.73 -3.00
N LEU A 229 -0.64 -1.85 -3.00
CA LEU A 229 -1.54 -0.73 -2.71
C LEU A 229 -1.39 -0.18 -1.28
N TYR A 230 -1.09 -1.07 -0.32
CA TYR A 230 -0.79 -0.67 1.06
C TYR A 230 0.46 0.22 1.11
N LEU A 231 1.53 -0.16 0.42
CA LEU A 231 2.77 0.62 0.36
C LEU A 231 2.56 1.96 -0.35
N ASP A 232 1.79 1.99 -1.44
CA ASP A 232 1.42 3.24 -2.12
C ASP A 232 0.68 4.18 -1.17
N PHE A 233 -0.32 3.65 -0.44
CA PHE A 233 -1.10 4.44 0.52
C PHE A 233 -0.23 5.01 1.64
N ILE A 234 0.58 4.17 2.29
CA ILE A 234 1.44 4.59 3.41
C ILE A 234 2.45 5.65 2.97
N ASN A 235 3.08 5.45 1.81
CA ASN A 235 4.04 6.42 1.30
C ASN A 235 3.35 7.74 0.91
N LEU A 236 2.20 7.68 0.23
CA LEU A 236 1.41 8.88 -0.09
C LEU A 236 0.99 9.63 1.20
N PHE A 237 0.53 8.89 2.22
CA PHE A 237 0.18 9.45 3.52
C PHE A 237 1.37 10.14 4.18
N MET A 238 2.54 9.52 4.19
CA MET A 238 3.76 10.09 4.77
C MET A 238 4.19 11.36 4.04
N MET A 239 4.16 11.37 2.70
CA MET A 239 4.50 12.57 1.91
C MET A 239 3.52 13.71 2.20
N LEU A 240 2.23 13.43 2.25
CA LEU A 240 1.20 14.42 2.59
C LEU A 240 1.31 14.90 4.05
N LEU A 241 1.66 14.00 4.97
CA LEU A 241 1.87 14.36 6.38
C LEU A 241 3.10 15.28 6.56
N HIS A 242 4.16 15.07 5.79
CA HIS A 242 5.31 15.98 5.77
C HIS A 242 4.95 17.37 5.23
N LEU A 243 4.02 17.46 4.26
CA LEU A 243 3.60 18.73 3.64
C LEU A 243 2.57 19.50 4.48
N PHE A 244 1.59 18.80 5.05
CA PHE A 244 0.42 19.41 5.67
C PHE A 244 0.27 19.09 7.15
N GLY A 245 1.14 18.26 7.70
CA GLY A 245 1.12 17.87 9.10
C GLY A 245 1.55 19.03 10.01
N LYS A 246 0.75 19.30 11.04
CA LYS A 246 1.13 20.23 12.12
C LYS A 246 1.90 19.44 13.17
N ARG A 247 3.15 19.82 13.40
CA ARG A 247 3.99 19.26 14.47
C ARG A 247 3.59 19.82 15.82
N GLU A 248 3.72 18.99 16.86
CA GLU A 248 3.57 19.39 18.25
C GLU A 248 4.80 20.13 18.75
#